data_8b21a62621b32805f828304c5b906af8
#
_entry.id   8b21a62621b32805f828304c5b906af8
#
_cell.length_a   1.000
_cell.length_b   1.000
_cell.length_c   1.000
_cell.angle_alpha   90.00
_cell.angle_beta   90.00
_cell.angle_gamma   90.00
#
_symmetry.space_group_name_H-M   'P 1'
#
loop_
_entity.id
_entity.type
_entity.pdbx_description
1 polymer ?
#
loop_
_entity_poly.entity_id
_entity_poly.type
_entity_poly.pdbx_seq_one_letter_code
_entity_poly.pdbx_strand_id
1 'polypeptide(L)'
;SCKDMATLCEYAISKYQVFRDIVCQPSYHMASTSYHSDGTDIYNTNLMLDSMTDYYYSYAKGIKTGTLDSAGRCLASYAEYEGTSYLIVTMGAPMDKLEEDVKKGEEDPDSIYGGDNVYYNILDHISLYKWAFSSLVATDFVDKNSEVRDVKVSYGDGIDYANLKPANGFTRLWPVDISVNDVEKKITVFDNVVAPVEVGDVLGKMELVYKGEVLATIDLVSTTKVERSQVKAKVKIAKSYFESSVFKVTLTILIALIVIYSVIH
;
A
#
# COMPACT_ATOMS: atom_id res chain seq x y z
N SER A 1 14.95 -3.95 -14.40
CA SER A 1 14.68 -2.64 -13.79
C SER A 1 14.99 -2.65 -12.30
N CYS A 2 15.06 -1.46 -11.66
CA CYS A 2 15.20 -1.37 -10.19
C CYS A 2 14.08 -2.13 -9.47
N LYS A 3 12.85 -2.08 -9.98
CA LYS A 3 11.70 -2.79 -9.40
C LYS A 3 11.90 -4.31 -9.41
N ASP A 4 12.37 -4.88 -10.51
CA ASP A 4 12.58 -6.32 -10.62
C ASP A 4 13.71 -6.77 -9.67
N MET A 5 14.78 -5.98 -9.57
CA MET A 5 15.87 -6.23 -8.62
C MET A 5 15.41 -6.10 -7.16
N ALA A 6 14.56 -5.12 -6.85
CA ALA A 6 13.98 -5.00 -5.52
C ALA A 6 13.14 -6.23 -5.16
N THR A 7 12.27 -6.70 -6.07
CA THR A 7 11.47 -7.92 -5.87
C THR A 7 12.35 -9.16 -5.65
N LEU A 8 13.43 -9.31 -6.45
CA LEU A 8 14.37 -10.42 -6.29
C LEU A 8 15.10 -10.36 -4.94
N CYS A 9 15.58 -9.19 -4.56
CA CYS A 9 16.29 -8.98 -3.29
C CYS A 9 15.37 -9.22 -2.08
N GLU A 10 14.14 -8.68 -2.12
CA GLU A 10 13.13 -8.89 -1.08
C GLU A 10 12.84 -10.39 -0.89
N TYR A 11 12.64 -11.12 -2.00
CA TYR A 11 12.43 -12.56 -1.96
C TYR A 11 13.64 -13.29 -1.34
N ALA A 12 14.86 -12.97 -1.76
CA ALA A 12 16.06 -13.61 -1.26
C ALA A 12 16.29 -13.34 0.21
N ILE A 13 16.14 -12.08 0.66
CA ILE A 13 16.28 -11.67 2.06
C ILE A 13 15.21 -12.34 2.93
N SER A 14 13.95 -12.38 2.48
CA SER A 14 12.85 -12.94 3.27
C SER A 14 12.91 -14.46 3.39
N LYS A 15 13.39 -15.17 2.36
CA LYS A 15 13.33 -16.63 2.28
C LYS A 15 14.58 -17.33 2.76
N TYR A 16 15.79 -16.77 2.55
CA TYR A 16 17.03 -17.49 2.72
C TYR A 16 17.93 -16.84 3.76
N GLN A 17 18.02 -17.44 4.94
CA GLN A 17 18.93 -16.97 6.00
C GLN A 17 20.39 -16.99 5.51
N VAL A 18 20.80 -18.05 4.82
CA VAL A 18 22.17 -18.16 4.29
C VAL A 18 22.53 -17.03 3.34
N PHE A 19 21.56 -16.51 2.57
CA PHE A 19 21.78 -15.34 1.72
C PHE A 19 22.09 -14.10 2.58
N ARG A 20 21.30 -13.86 3.62
CA ARG A 20 21.53 -12.75 4.56
C ARG A 20 22.91 -12.85 5.22
N ASP A 21 23.26 -14.05 5.69
CA ASP A 21 24.53 -14.30 6.40
C ASP A 21 25.75 -14.04 5.49
N ILE A 22 25.64 -14.33 4.19
CA ILE A 22 26.72 -14.08 3.22
C ILE A 22 26.82 -12.61 2.84
N VAL A 23 25.70 -11.98 2.46
CA VAL A 23 25.74 -10.62 1.90
C VAL A 23 26.03 -9.54 2.93
N CYS A 24 25.89 -9.83 4.22
CA CYS A 24 26.20 -8.90 5.31
C CYS A 24 27.69 -8.92 5.74
N GLN A 25 28.48 -9.86 5.24
CA GLN A 25 29.89 -9.97 5.62
C GLN A 25 30.71 -8.85 4.96
N PRO A 26 31.51 -8.06 5.73
CA PRO A 26 32.42 -7.07 5.14
C PRO A 26 33.59 -7.75 4.43
N SER A 27 34.05 -8.89 4.94
CA SER A 27 35.12 -9.70 4.36
C SER A 27 34.96 -11.17 4.72
N TYR A 28 35.61 -12.05 3.98
CA TYR A 28 35.68 -13.47 4.25
C TYR A 28 37.07 -14.03 3.93
N HIS A 29 37.68 -14.74 4.87
CA HIS A 29 38.94 -15.45 4.64
C HIS A 29 38.66 -16.86 4.13
N MET A 30 39.01 -17.14 2.90
CA MET A 30 39.02 -18.51 2.35
C MET A 30 40.24 -19.24 2.81
N ALA A 31 40.05 -20.42 3.40
CA ALA A 31 41.13 -21.25 3.87
C ALA A 31 42.12 -21.63 2.74
N SER A 32 43.37 -21.97 3.13
CA SER A 32 44.41 -22.42 2.19
C SER A 32 43.95 -23.62 1.35
N THR A 33 44.41 -23.63 0.11
CA THR A 33 44.21 -24.72 -0.84
C THR A 33 45.53 -25.14 -1.44
N SER A 34 45.56 -26.18 -2.25
CA SER A 34 46.76 -26.58 -2.99
C SER A 34 47.29 -25.52 -3.98
N TYR A 35 46.46 -24.55 -4.35
CA TYR A 35 46.80 -23.45 -5.28
C TYR A 35 47.07 -22.14 -4.56
N HIS A 36 46.57 -21.94 -3.34
CA HIS A 36 46.70 -20.73 -2.53
C HIS A 36 47.10 -21.18 -1.10
N SER A 37 48.41 -21.29 -0.85
CA SER A 37 48.96 -21.82 0.43
C SER A 37 48.56 -20.99 1.64
N ASP A 38 48.41 -19.69 1.48
CA ASP A 38 48.13 -18.74 2.57
C ASP A 38 46.63 -18.39 2.70
N GLY A 39 45.78 -19.03 1.87
CA GLY A 39 44.39 -18.68 1.74
C GLY A 39 44.17 -17.42 0.88
N THR A 40 42.98 -16.88 0.91
CA THR A 40 42.61 -15.68 0.15
C THR A 40 41.57 -14.85 0.91
N ASP A 41 41.85 -13.57 1.09
CA ASP A 41 40.86 -12.66 1.65
C ASP A 41 39.99 -12.07 0.54
N ILE A 42 38.66 -12.18 0.73
CA ILE A 42 37.64 -11.62 -0.17
C ILE A 42 36.97 -10.48 0.58
N TYR A 43 36.89 -9.32 -0.05
CA TYR A 43 36.26 -8.13 0.52
C TYR A 43 34.94 -7.84 -0.19
N ASN A 44 33.93 -7.42 0.60
CA ASN A 44 32.68 -6.99 0.03
C ASN A 44 32.87 -5.63 -0.66
N THR A 45 32.34 -5.52 -1.88
CA THR A 45 32.43 -4.26 -2.63
C THR A 45 31.40 -3.21 -2.20
N ASN A 46 30.48 -3.58 -1.29
CA ASN A 46 29.58 -2.63 -0.65
C ASN A 46 30.27 -1.94 0.54
N LEU A 47 30.86 -0.79 0.30
CA LEU A 47 31.64 -0.05 1.30
C LEU A 47 30.82 0.39 2.52
N MET A 48 29.49 0.35 2.47
CA MET A 48 28.66 0.60 3.66
C MET A 48 28.89 -0.43 4.78
N LEU A 49 29.45 -1.60 4.46
CA LEU A 49 29.73 -2.67 5.43
C LEU A 49 31.12 -2.55 6.05
N ASP A 50 32.02 -1.77 5.47
CA ASP A 50 33.42 -1.63 5.91
C ASP A 50 33.57 -0.41 6.82
N SER A 51 33.78 -0.68 8.12
CA SER A 51 33.96 0.37 9.14
C SER A 51 35.24 1.20 8.99
N MET A 52 36.11 0.86 8.06
CA MET A 52 37.36 1.60 7.78
C MET A 52 37.20 2.63 6.66
N THR A 53 35.99 2.77 6.10
CA THR A 53 35.70 3.71 5.02
C THR A 53 34.76 4.82 5.47
N ASP A 54 34.81 5.98 4.81
CA ASP A 54 33.89 7.11 5.03
C ASP A 54 32.46 6.80 4.58
N TYR A 55 32.29 5.69 3.87
CA TYR A 55 30.99 5.17 3.40
C TYR A 55 30.30 4.22 4.38
N TYR A 56 30.92 3.99 5.55
CA TYR A 56 30.37 3.08 6.54
C TYR A 56 29.00 3.53 7.04
N TYR A 57 28.05 2.58 7.05
CA TYR A 57 26.73 2.79 7.63
C TYR A 57 26.34 1.63 8.54
N SER A 58 26.33 1.86 9.84
CA SER A 58 26.20 0.81 10.87
C SER A 58 24.93 -0.03 10.77
N TYR A 59 23.89 0.49 10.14
CA TYR A 59 22.62 -0.24 9.95
C TYR A 59 22.56 -1.03 8.64
N ALA A 60 23.53 -0.88 7.73
CA ALA A 60 23.58 -1.63 6.47
C ALA A 60 23.80 -3.13 6.73
N LYS A 61 23.09 -3.96 5.97
CA LYS A 61 23.10 -5.44 6.06
C LYS A 61 23.37 -6.14 4.72
N GLY A 62 23.82 -5.45 3.70
CA GLY A 62 24.12 -5.98 2.37
C GLY A 62 23.64 -5.00 1.30
N ILE A 63 23.55 -5.34 0.00
CA ILE A 63 23.56 -6.70 -0.59
C ILE A 63 24.70 -6.79 -1.62
N LYS A 64 24.58 -6.06 -2.77
CA LYS A 64 25.52 -6.18 -3.89
C LYS A 64 25.64 -4.91 -4.72
N THR A 65 26.87 -4.55 -5.04
CA THR A 65 27.21 -3.50 -6.01
C THR A 65 27.30 -4.07 -7.42
N GLY A 66 27.22 -3.19 -8.42
CA GLY A 66 27.52 -3.48 -9.81
C GLY A 66 28.09 -2.24 -10.48
N THR A 67 29.10 -2.42 -11.35
CA THR A 67 29.73 -1.30 -12.08
C THR A 67 30.07 -1.74 -13.50
N LEU A 68 29.58 -1.00 -14.48
CA LEU A 68 29.91 -1.15 -15.91
C LEU A 68 29.90 0.24 -16.54
N ASP A 69 30.79 0.50 -17.51
CA ASP A 69 30.87 1.80 -18.20
C ASP A 69 29.52 2.19 -18.83
N SER A 70 28.79 1.22 -19.39
CA SER A 70 27.48 1.46 -20.01
C SER A 70 26.31 1.56 -19.03
N ALA A 71 26.47 1.10 -17.78
CA ALA A 71 25.40 1.03 -16.79
C ALA A 71 25.64 1.95 -15.58
N GLY A 72 26.80 2.58 -15.50
CA GLY A 72 27.20 3.35 -14.31
C GLY A 72 27.37 2.49 -13.08
N ARG A 73 27.32 3.07 -11.91
CA ARG A 73 27.35 2.38 -10.62
C ARG A 73 25.94 2.02 -10.18
N CYS A 74 25.77 0.74 -9.86
CA CYS A 74 24.49 0.20 -9.37
C CYS A 74 24.68 -0.35 -7.96
N LEU A 75 23.62 -0.32 -7.16
CA LEU A 75 23.63 -0.86 -5.82
C LEU A 75 22.24 -1.38 -5.45
N ALA A 76 22.19 -2.60 -4.96
CA ALA A 76 21.08 -3.11 -4.17
C ALA A 76 21.57 -3.24 -2.73
N SER A 77 20.91 -2.61 -1.78
CA SER A 77 21.24 -2.73 -0.37
C SER A 77 20.01 -2.78 0.50
N TYR A 78 20.15 -3.34 1.71
CA TYR A 78 19.14 -3.18 2.74
C TYR A 78 19.81 -2.76 4.05
N ALA A 79 19.04 -2.05 4.88
CA ALA A 79 19.44 -1.61 6.20
C ALA A 79 18.33 -1.90 7.20
N GLU A 80 18.72 -2.12 8.46
CA GLU A 80 17.80 -2.42 9.55
C GLU A 80 18.11 -1.57 10.77
N TYR A 81 17.08 -0.95 11.31
CA TYR A 81 17.14 -0.17 12.53
C TYR A 81 15.85 -0.35 13.34
N GLU A 82 15.97 -0.69 14.63
CA GLU A 82 14.85 -0.89 15.57
C GLU A 82 13.74 -1.81 15.03
N GLY A 83 14.11 -2.90 14.34
CA GLY A 83 13.17 -3.88 13.80
C GLY A 83 12.47 -3.46 12.50
N THR A 84 12.76 -2.25 11.98
CA THR A 84 12.30 -1.78 10.67
C THR A 84 13.40 -1.97 9.64
N SER A 85 13.07 -2.50 8.47
CA SER A 85 14.02 -2.70 7.38
C SER A 85 13.57 -1.97 6.12
N TYR A 86 14.51 -1.37 5.43
CA TYR A 86 14.31 -0.78 4.10
C TYR A 86 15.26 -1.40 3.09
N LEU A 87 14.76 -1.64 1.89
CA LEU A 87 15.50 -2.09 0.72
C LEU A 87 15.53 -0.96 -0.31
N ILE A 88 16.72 -0.64 -0.80
CA ILE A 88 16.94 0.37 -1.84
C ILE A 88 17.68 -0.27 -3.02
N VAL A 89 17.28 0.06 -4.23
CA VAL A 89 17.96 -0.31 -5.48
C VAL A 89 18.13 0.92 -6.34
N THR A 90 19.38 1.26 -6.64
CA THR A 90 19.74 2.31 -7.60
C THR A 90 20.52 1.73 -8.76
N MET A 91 20.38 2.35 -9.93
CA MET A 91 21.11 2.00 -11.16
C MET A 91 21.53 3.28 -11.87
N GLY A 92 22.70 3.24 -12.49
CA GLY A 92 23.17 4.33 -13.35
C GLY A 92 23.71 5.54 -12.61
N ALA A 93 24.20 5.39 -11.36
CA ALA A 93 24.87 6.49 -10.68
C ALA A 93 26.19 6.87 -11.40
N PRO A 94 26.57 8.16 -11.38
CA PRO A 94 27.79 8.65 -12.05
C PRO A 94 29.04 7.89 -11.60
N MET A 95 29.95 7.65 -12.54
CA MET A 95 31.26 7.06 -12.25
C MET A 95 32.33 8.14 -12.00
N ASP A 96 32.21 9.25 -12.71
CA ASP A 96 33.08 10.39 -12.57
C ASP A 96 32.55 11.38 -11.53
N LYS A 97 33.42 12.15 -10.92
CA LYS A 97 33.03 13.23 -10.01
C LYS A 97 32.23 14.30 -10.75
N LEU A 98 31.20 14.78 -10.09
CA LEU A 98 30.45 15.96 -10.52
C LEU A 98 31.35 17.22 -10.37
N GLU A 99 31.19 18.19 -11.28
CA GLU A 99 32.01 19.41 -11.28
C GLU A 99 31.97 20.18 -9.94
N GLU A 100 30.82 20.20 -9.29
CA GLU A 100 30.66 20.84 -7.96
C GLU A 100 31.41 20.09 -6.85
N ASP A 101 31.54 18.76 -6.97
CA ASP A 101 32.22 17.93 -5.98
C ASP A 101 33.74 17.88 -6.19
N VAL A 102 34.19 18.11 -7.41
CA VAL A 102 35.63 18.38 -7.70
C VAL A 102 36.08 19.62 -6.90
N LYS A 103 35.32 20.71 -6.95
CA LYS A 103 35.62 21.93 -6.20
C LYS A 103 35.62 21.71 -4.69
N LYS A 104 34.62 20.96 -4.16
CA LYS A 104 34.61 20.61 -2.73
C LYS A 104 35.85 19.81 -2.31
N GLY A 105 36.30 18.88 -3.15
CA GLY A 105 37.52 18.12 -2.89
C GLY A 105 38.77 18.92 -2.98
N GLU A 106 38.80 19.98 -3.81
CA GLU A 106 39.92 20.95 -3.86
C GLU A 106 39.96 21.84 -2.61
N GLU A 107 38.80 22.23 -2.08
CA GLU A 107 38.66 23.04 -0.87
C GLU A 107 38.95 22.26 0.41
N ASP A 108 38.53 20.96 0.44
CA ASP A 108 38.76 20.06 1.57
C ASP A 108 39.23 18.68 1.06
N PRO A 109 40.56 18.49 0.88
CA PRO A 109 41.13 17.24 0.39
C PRO A 109 40.91 16.02 1.31
N ASP A 110 40.67 16.27 2.60
CA ASP A 110 40.41 15.21 3.59
C ASP A 110 38.92 14.78 3.59
N SER A 111 38.07 15.49 2.86
CA SER A 111 36.66 15.12 2.70
C SER A 111 36.48 13.89 1.80
N ILE A 112 35.30 13.30 1.85
CA ILE A 112 34.89 12.21 0.93
C ILE A 112 34.99 12.56 -0.55
N TYR A 113 35.02 13.87 -0.87
CA TYR A 113 35.19 14.41 -2.21
C TYR A 113 36.67 14.61 -2.62
N GLY A 114 37.60 14.56 -1.66
CA GLY A 114 39.04 14.71 -1.91
C GLY A 114 39.68 13.48 -2.57
N GLY A 115 39.15 12.28 -2.33
CA GLY A 115 39.64 11.01 -2.91
C GLY A 115 39.46 10.91 -4.43
N ASP A 116 40.08 9.91 -5.07
CA ASP A 116 40.00 9.70 -6.52
C ASP A 116 38.60 9.35 -7.03
N ASN A 117 37.79 8.69 -6.19
CA ASN A 117 36.47 8.22 -6.52
C ASN A 117 35.42 8.65 -5.51
N VAL A 118 34.26 9.12 -6.01
CA VAL A 118 33.06 9.33 -5.20
C VAL A 118 32.02 8.27 -5.55
N TYR A 119 31.49 7.57 -4.54
CA TYR A 119 30.49 6.51 -4.72
C TYR A 119 29.08 7.05 -4.48
N TYR A 120 28.54 7.79 -5.45
CA TYR A 120 27.23 8.45 -5.36
C TYR A 120 26.09 7.49 -5.05
N ASN A 121 26.10 6.29 -5.63
CA ASN A 121 25.12 5.24 -5.31
C ASN A 121 25.11 4.88 -3.82
N ILE A 122 26.26 4.93 -3.13
CA ILE A 122 26.36 4.66 -1.70
C ILE A 122 25.87 5.88 -0.89
N LEU A 123 26.27 7.08 -1.27
CA LEU A 123 25.85 8.32 -0.62
C LEU A 123 24.32 8.50 -0.70
N ASP A 124 23.73 8.20 -1.86
CA ASP A 124 22.28 8.24 -2.06
C ASP A 124 21.58 7.25 -1.12
N HIS A 125 22.08 6.01 -1.03
CA HIS A 125 21.49 4.99 -0.15
C HIS A 125 21.59 5.41 1.33
N ILE A 126 22.74 5.90 1.80
CA ILE A 126 22.90 6.39 3.17
C ILE A 126 21.93 7.54 3.46
N SER A 127 21.82 8.49 2.53
CA SER A 127 20.91 9.65 2.67
C SER A 127 19.45 9.20 2.72
N LEU A 128 19.05 8.30 1.83
CA LEU A 128 17.69 7.72 1.80
C LEU A 128 17.38 6.92 3.06
N TYR A 129 18.33 6.13 3.58
CA TYR A 129 18.13 5.41 4.84
C TYR A 129 17.96 6.36 6.02
N LYS A 130 18.83 7.36 6.14
CA LYS A 130 18.72 8.38 7.19
C LYS A 130 17.35 9.07 7.14
N TRP A 131 16.90 9.44 5.94
CA TRP A 131 15.59 10.02 5.76
C TRP A 131 14.46 9.03 6.12
N ALA A 132 14.50 7.80 5.60
CA ALA A 132 13.44 6.81 5.82
C ALA A 132 13.29 6.45 7.30
N PHE A 133 14.39 6.19 8.01
CA PHE A 133 14.35 5.85 9.44
C PHE A 133 13.95 7.02 10.34
N SER A 134 14.18 8.27 9.92
CA SER A 134 13.81 9.45 10.72
C SER A 134 12.44 10.03 10.36
N SER A 135 11.95 9.78 9.15
CA SER A 135 10.81 10.52 8.60
C SER A 135 9.60 9.67 8.25
N LEU A 136 9.73 8.35 8.25
CA LEU A 136 8.60 7.45 7.95
C LEU A 136 8.19 6.67 9.19
N VAL A 137 6.88 6.64 9.47
CA VAL A 137 6.29 5.84 10.55
C VAL A 137 5.13 5.00 10.02
N ALA A 138 4.92 3.82 10.61
CA ALA A 138 3.73 3.03 10.34
C ALA A 138 2.52 3.77 10.91
N THR A 139 1.62 4.18 10.04
CA THR A 139 0.46 5.02 10.39
C THR A 139 -0.82 4.31 10.04
N ASP A 140 -1.72 4.21 11.02
CA ASP A 140 -3.05 3.64 10.86
C ASP A 140 -4.02 4.69 10.34
N PHE A 141 -4.51 4.52 9.12
CA PHE A 141 -5.49 5.39 8.49
C PHE A 141 -6.92 4.94 8.78
N VAL A 142 -7.12 3.63 8.91
CA VAL A 142 -8.45 3.04 9.08
C VAL A 142 -8.39 1.92 10.13
N ASP A 143 -9.17 2.08 11.19
CA ASP A 143 -9.45 1.01 12.15
C ASP A 143 -10.65 0.19 11.65
N LYS A 144 -10.43 -1.11 11.44
CA LYS A 144 -11.47 -2.06 11.01
C LYS A 144 -12.65 -2.22 11.98
N ASN A 145 -12.50 -1.75 13.24
CA ASN A 145 -13.51 -1.88 14.26
C ASN A 145 -14.39 -0.63 14.41
N SER A 146 -14.02 0.47 13.76
CA SER A 146 -14.79 1.71 13.83
C SER A 146 -16.01 1.65 12.91
N GLU A 147 -17.20 1.91 13.45
CA GLU A 147 -18.39 2.18 12.63
C GLU A 147 -18.24 3.53 11.92
N VAL A 148 -18.53 3.56 10.62
CA VAL A 148 -18.29 4.75 9.79
C VAL A 148 -19.55 5.39 9.27
N ARG A 149 -20.59 4.60 8.99
CA ARG A 149 -21.85 5.07 8.43
C ARG A 149 -22.94 4.01 8.55
N ASP A 150 -24.18 4.44 8.49
CA ASP A 150 -25.35 3.58 8.24
C ASP A 150 -25.83 3.68 6.79
N VAL A 151 -26.49 2.65 6.30
CA VAL A 151 -27.17 2.59 5.00
C VAL A 151 -28.59 2.16 5.19
N LYS A 152 -29.51 2.80 4.44
CA LYS A 152 -30.93 2.48 4.50
C LYS A 152 -31.20 1.15 3.80
N VAL A 153 -31.94 0.26 4.47
CA VAL A 153 -32.34 -1.06 3.97
C VAL A 153 -33.86 -1.10 3.76
N SER A 154 -34.26 -1.34 2.51
CA SER A 154 -35.67 -1.46 2.16
C SER A 154 -36.24 -2.84 2.57
N TYR A 155 -37.49 -2.89 3.02
CA TYR A 155 -38.24 -4.10 3.43
C TYR A 155 -37.66 -4.82 4.64
N GLY A 156 -36.86 -4.18 5.47
CA GLY A 156 -36.40 -4.75 6.73
C GLY A 156 -37.54 -5.00 7.73
N ASP A 157 -37.42 -6.07 8.53
CA ASP A 157 -38.36 -6.37 9.60
C ASP A 157 -37.88 -5.79 10.92
N GLY A 158 -38.61 -4.79 11.43
CA GLY A 158 -38.25 -4.05 12.65
C GLY A 158 -37.10 -3.06 12.51
N ILE A 159 -36.15 -3.31 11.63
CA ILE A 159 -34.97 -2.49 11.36
C ILE A 159 -34.94 -2.13 9.87
N ASP A 160 -34.65 -0.87 9.53
CA ASP A 160 -34.60 -0.37 8.16
C ASP A 160 -33.26 0.29 7.80
N TYR A 161 -32.22 0.01 8.56
CA TYR A 161 -30.84 0.44 8.33
C TYR A 161 -29.86 -0.66 8.70
N ALA A 162 -28.65 -0.60 8.14
CA ALA A 162 -27.52 -1.43 8.50
C ALA A 162 -26.31 -0.54 8.79
N ASN A 163 -25.64 -0.76 9.94
CA ASN A 163 -24.40 -0.08 10.28
C ASN A 163 -23.25 -0.69 9.49
N LEU A 164 -22.35 0.16 9.01
CA LEU A 164 -21.20 -0.24 8.21
C LEU A 164 -19.89 0.03 8.93
N LYS A 165 -18.98 -0.92 8.78
CA LYS A 165 -17.58 -0.78 9.18
C LYS A 165 -16.65 -1.16 8.03
N PRO A 166 -15.37 -0.73 8.06
CA PRO A 166 -14.37 -1.20 7.11
C PRO A 166 -14.17 -2.72 7.22
N ALA A 167 -14.11 -3.41 6.09
CA ALA A 167 -13.80 -4.85 6.04
C ALA A 167 -12.40 -5.15 6.59
N ASN A 168 -11.46 -4.24 6.32
CA ASN A 168 -10.07 -4.33 6.75
C ASN A 168 -9.58 -2.99 7.29
N GLY A 169 -8.58 -3.02 8.18
CA GLY A 169 -7.77 -1.85 8.51
C GLY A 169 -6.84 -1.48 7.37
N PHE A 170 -6.31 -0.27 7.40
CA PHE A 170 -5.30 0.18 6.46
C PHE A 170 -4.19 0.93 7.20
N THR A 171 -3.01 0.33 7.20
CA THR A 171 -1.77 0.88 7.75
C THR A 171 -0.78 1.06 6.61
N ARG A 172 -0.06 2.19 6.59
CA ARG A 172 0.97 2.48 5.60
C ARG A 172 2.11 3.25 6.25
N LEU A 173 3.32 3.09 5.72
CA LEU A 173 4.42 4.01 6.01
C LEU A 173 4.05 5.41 5.50
N TRP A 174 4.13 6.40 6.39
CA TRP A 174 3.69 7.76 6.12
C TRP A 174 4.68 8.77 6.70
N PRO A 175 4.97 9.87 5.98
CA PRO A 175 5.86 10.91 6.49
C PRO A 175 5.32 11.55 7.76
N VAL A 176 6.20 11.72 8.77
CA VAL A 176 5.83 12.28 10.08
C VAL A 176 5.37 13.73 10.03
N ASP A 177 5.79 14.47 9.01
CA ASP A 177 5.46 15.87 8.77
C ASP A 177 4.13 16.09 8.03
N ILE A 178 3.48 15.00 7.57
CA ILE A 178 2.18 15.04 6.88
C ILE A 178 1.09 14.50 7.80
N SER A 179 0.11 15.35 8.11
CA SER A 179 -1.01 14.96 8.96
C SER A 179 -1.87 13.87 8.31
N VAL A 180 -2.28 12.87 9.10
CA VAL A 180 -3.29 11.87 8.69
C VAL A 180 -4.62 12.55 8.30
N ASN A 181 -4.93 13.70 8.89
CA ASN A 181 -6.14 14.46 8.59
C ASN A 181 -6.13 15.11 7.20
N ASP A 182 -4.97 15.18 6.54
CA ASP A 182 -4.85 15.65 5.15
C ASP A 182 -5.31 14.58 4.14
N VAL A 183 -5.53 13.35 4.62
CA VAL A 183 -6.07 12.24 3.81
C VAL A 183 -7.59 12.23 3.91
N GLU A 184 -8.24 12.57 2.82
CA GLU A 184 -9.71 12.59 2.72
C GLU A 184 -10.26 11.15 2.69
N LYS A 185 -11.29 10.87 3.53
CA LYS A 185 -12.04 9.61 3.53
C LYS A 185 -13.35 9.79 2.77
N LYS A 186 -13.39 9.36 1.51
CA LYS A 186 -14.59 9.39 0.66
C LYS A 186 -15.39 8.11 0.86
N ILE A 187 -16.59 8.25 1.45
CA ILE A 187 -17.48 7.12 1.73
C ILE A 187 -18.61 7.12 0.70
N THR A 188 -18.73 6.03 -0.04
CA THR A 188 -19.81 5.77 -0.98
C THR A 188 -20.59 4.54 -0.51
N VAL A 189 -21.87 4.68 -0.23
CA VAL A 189 -22.75 3.56 0.10
C VAL A 189 -23.60 3.17 -1.11
N PHE A 190 -24.00 1.90 -1.18
CA PHE A 190 -24.82 1.43 -2.29
C PHE A 190 -26.25 1.94 -2.16
N ASP A 191 -26.81 2.34 -3.28
CA ASP A 191 -28.22 2.73 -3.38
C ASP A 191 -29.12 1.50 -3.40
N ASN A 192 -30.36 1.68 -2.91
CA ASN A 192 -31.43 0.66 -3.01
C ASN A 192 -31.10 -0.69 -2.36
N VAL A 193 -30.39 -0.71 -1.23
CA VAL A 193 -30.16 -1.93 -0.46
C VAL A 193 -31.50 -2.50 0.01
N VAL A 194 -31.68 -3.82 -0.18
CA VAL A 194 -32.93 -4.54 0.08
C VAL A 194 -32.64 -5.70 1.03
N ALA A 195 -33.50 -5.85 2.06
CA ALA A 195 -33.42 -6.97 2.97
C ALA A 195 -33.71 -8.32 2.24
N PRO A 196 -33.11 -9.45 2.64
CA PRO A 196 -32.28 -9.59 3.83
C PRO A 196 -30.87 -9.05 3.62
N VAL A 197 -30.23 -8.59 4.71
CA VAL A 197 -28.82 -8.22 4.78
C VAL A 197 -28.19 -9.06 5.89
N GLU A 198 -27.07 -9.71 5.58
CA GLU A 198 -26.32 -10.48 6.56
C GLU A 198 -25.11 -9.67 7.05
N VAL A 199 -24.61 -10.04 8.24
CA VAL A 199 -23.37 -9.46 8.77
C VAL A 199 -22.21 -9.87 7.85
N GLY A 200 -21.44 -8.89 7.38
CA GLY A 200 -20.35 -9.10 6.43
C GLY A 200 -20.71 -8.78 4.97
N ASP A 201 -21.97 -8.53 4.65
CA ASP A 201 -22.37 -8.10 3.30
C ASP A 201 -21.73 -6.77 2.96
N VAL A 202 -21.13 -6.65 1.77
CA VAL A 202 -20.52 -5.42 1.27
C VAL A 202 -21.62 -4.49 0.79
N LEU A 203 -21.76 -3.33 1.43
CA LEU A 203 -22.81 -2.35 1.14
C LEU A 203 -22.28 -0.95 0.80
N GLY A 204 -20.97 -0.82 0.66
CA GLY A 204 -20.33 0.45 0.30
C GLY A 204 -18.83 0.30 0.14
N LYS A 205 -18.18 1.46 -0.11
CA LYS A 205 -16.73 1.58 -0.22
C LYS A 205 -16.24 2.85 0.46
N MET A 206 -15.04 2.79 0.98
CA MET A 206 -14.26 3.93 1.47
C MET A 206 -13.01 4.08 0.62
N GLU A 207 -12.80 5.24 0.04
CA GLU A 207 -11.57 5.62 -0.63
C GLU A 207 -10.78 6.58 0.25
N LEU A 208 -9.49 6.31 0.41
CA LEU A 208 -8.53 7.22 1.03
C LEU A 208 -7.86 8.02 -0.08
N VAL A 209 -8.01 9.33 -0.07
CA VAL A 209 -7.51 10.20 -1.14
C VAL A 209 -6.55 11.24 -0.57
N TYR A 210 -5.35 11.33 -1.12
CA TYR A 210 -4.37 12.35 -0.77
C TYR A 210 -3.91 13.09 -2.03
N LYS A 211 -4.02 14.41 -2.04
CA LYS A 211 -3.67 15.28 -3.19
C LYS A 211 -4.27 14.82 -4.52
N GLY A 212 -5.48 14.24 -4.48
CA GLY A 212 -6.20 13.75 -5.66
C GLY A 212 -5.85 12.31 -6.08
N GLU A 213 -4.87 11.67 -5.44
CA GLU A 213 -4.53 10.26 -5.68
C GLU A 213 -5.25 9.35 -4.68
N VAL A 214 -5.79 8.23 -5.17
CA VAL A 214 -6.41 7.20 -4.33
C VAL A 214 -5.32 6.32 -3.74
N LEU A 215 -5.12 6.39 -2.42
CA LEU A 215 -4.13 5.59 -1.69
C LEU A 215 -4.62 4.16 -1.45
N ALA A 216 -5.91 4.00 -1.17
CA ALA A 216 -6.56 2.72 -0.94
C ALA A 216 -8.07 2.80 -1.17
N THR A 217 -8.67 1.67 -1.53
CA THR A 217 -10.12 1.46 -1.55
C THR A 217 -10.45 0.28 -0.65
N ILE A 218 -11.35 0.49 0.31
CA ILE A 218 -11.71 -0.47 1.35
C ILE A 218 -13.20 -0.72 1.28
N ASP A 219 -13.62 -1.97 1.22
CA ASP A 219 -15.03 -2.34 1.26
C ASP A 219 -15.62 -2.02 2.64
N LEU A 220 -16.87 -1.54 2.65
CA LEU A 220 -17.65 -1.32 3.85
C LEU A 220 -18.67 -2.45 3.99
N VAL A 221 -18.59 -3.16 5.12
CA VAL A 221 -19.39 -4.34 5.39
C VAL A 221 -20.41 -4.08 6.51
N SER A 222 -21.56 -4.73 6.39
CA SER A 222 -22.60 -4.65 7.42
C SER A 222 -22.16 -5.27 8.74
N THR A 223 -22.42 -4.57 9.84
CA THR A 223 -22.34 -5.12 11.21
C THR A 223 -23.72 -5.56 11.72
N THR A 224 -24.78 -5.24 10.98
CA THR A 224 -26.18 -5.46 11.38
C THR A 224 -26.81 -6.49 10.47
N LYS A 225 -27.45 -7.51 11.04
CA LYS A 225 -28.33 -8.40 10.32
C LYS A 225 -29.71 -7.75 10.19
N VAL A 226 -30.26 -7.71 8.98
CA VAL A 226 -31.61 -7.17 8.71
C VAL A 226 -32.45 -8.25 8.02
N GLU A 227 -33.41 -8.80 8.74
CA GLU A 227 -34.35 -9.79 8.18
C GLU A 227 -35.36 -9.13 7.24
N ARG A 228 -35.90 -9.90 6.28
CA ARG A 228 -36.87 -9.38 5.33
C ARG A 228 -38.31 -9.48 5.87
N SER A 229 -39.00 -8.35 5.93
CA SER A 229 -40.41 -8.31 6.29
C SER A 229 -41.30 -8.82 5.14
N GLN A 230 -41.96 -9.93 5.40
CA GLN A 230 -42.94 -10.54 4.44
C GLN A 230 -44.13 -9.61 4.21
N VAL A 231 -44.54 -8.86 5.25
CA VAL A 231 -45.68 -7.93 5.18
C VAL A 231 -45.35 -6.72 4.29
N LYS A 232 -44.21 -6.04 4.54
CA LYS A 232 -43.81 -4.89 3.73
C LYS A 232 -43.59 -5.25 2.25
N ALA A 233 -43.01 -6.44 1.99
CA ALA A 233 -42.84 -6.94 0.63
C ALA A 233 -44.17 -7.17 -0.10
N LYS A 234 -45.16 -7.82 0.56
CA LYS A 234 -46.50 -8.05 0.00
C LYS A 234 -47.25 -6.75 -0.22
N VAL A 235 -47.18 -5.80 0.72
CA VAL A 235 -47.85 -4.49 0.60
C VAL A 235 -47.33 -3.74 -0.61
N LYS A 236 -45.99 -3.75 -0.89
CA LYS A 236 -45.46 -3.10 -2.08
C LYS A 236 -45.93 -3.74 -3.37
N ILE A 237 -45.96 -5.08 -3.43
CA ILE A 237 -46.48 -5.79 -4.61
C ILE A 237 -47.95 -5.40 -4.84
N ALA A 238 -48.78 -5.40 -3.79
CA ALA A 238 -50.15 -4.96 -3.87
C ALA A 238 -50.28 -3.50 -4.36
N LYS A 239 -49.48 -2.59 -3.76
CA LYS A 239 -49.48 -1.17 -4.15
C LYS A 239 -49.04 -1.00 -5.61
N SER A 240 -48.00 -1.67 -6.05
CA SER A 240 -47.54 -1.65 -7.45
C SER A 240 -48.62 -2.17 -8.42
N TYR A 241 -49.38 -3.21 -8.01
CA TYR A 241 -50.48 -3.71 -8.81
C TYR A 241 -51.60 -2.69 -8.96
N PHE A 242 -52.00 -2.02 -7.86
CA PHE A 242 -53.05 -0.97 -7.89
C PHE A 242 -52.61 0.30 -8.64
N GLU A 243 -51.30 0.60 -8.65
CA GLU A 243 -50.75 1.74 -9.39
C GLU A 243 -50.53 1.43 -10.87
N SER A 244 -50.54 0.17 -11.28
CA SER A 244 -50.27 -0.24 -12.65
C SER A 244 -51.29 0.31 -13.63
N SER A 245 -50.88 0.68 -14.83
CA SER A 245 -51.75 1.11 -15.92
C SER A 245 -52.82 0.06 -16.28
N VAL A 246 -52.45 -1.22 -16.20
CA VAL A 246 -53.36 -2.34 -16.47
C VAL A 246 -54.50 -2.34 -15.48
N PHE A 247 -54.21 -2.22 -14.16
CA PHE A 247 -55.25 -2.19 -13.14
C PHE A 247 -56.19 -0.98 -13.32
N LYS A 248 -55.62 0.23 -13.56
CA LYS A 248 -56.40 1.46 -13.78
C LYS A 248 -57.31 1.37 -14.99
N VAL A 249 -56.82 0.83 -16.11
CA VAL A 249 -57.62 0.61 -17.33
C VAL A 249 -58.74 -0.43 -17.09
N THR A 250 -58.41 -1.58 -16.46
CA THR A 250 -59.41 -2.62 -16.15
C THR A 250 -60.48 -2.08 -15.20
N LEU A 251 -60.11 -1.32 -14.19
CA LEU A 251 -61.06 -0.73 -13.25
C LEU A 251 -61.97 0.31 -13.96
N THR A 252 -61.41 1.11 -14.84
CA THR A 252 -62.18 2.11 -15.63
C THR A 252 -63.19 1.41 -16.54
N ILE A 253 -62.79 0.34 -17.21
CA ILE A 253 -63.69 -0.50 -18.04
C ILE A 253 -64.81 -1.11 -17.19
N LEU A 254 -64.47 -1.67 -16.01
CA LEU A 254 -65.45 -2.25 -15.11
C LEU A 254 -66.47 -1.22 -14.64
N ILE A 255 -66.03 -0.04 -14.23
CA ILE A 255 -66.90 1.08 -13.81
C ILE A 255 -67.80 1.48 -14.98
N ALA A 256 -67.32 1.62 -16.20
CA ALA A 256 -68.08 1.95 -17.38
C ALA A 256 -69.17 0.90 -17.66
N LEU A 257 -68.83 -0.40 -17.54
CA LEU A 257 -69.80 -1.49 -17.71
C LEU A 257 -70.92 -1.45 -16.65
N ILE A 258 -70.58 -1.15 -15.39
CA ILE A 258 -71.57 -1.02 -14.29
C ILE A 258 -72.51 0.17 -14.56
N VAL A 259 -71.96 1.28 -15.00
CA VAL A 259 -72.81 2.47 -15.35
C VAL A 259 -73.72 2.16 -16.52
N ILE A 260 -73.23 1.52 -17.58
CA ILE A 260 -74.07 1.10 -18.73
C ILE A 260 -75.17 0.14 -18.27
N TYR A 261 -74.83 -0.83 -17.43
CA TYR A 261 -75.82 -1.76 -16.90
C TYR A 261 -76.92 -1.04 -16.08
N SER A 262 -76.53 -0.06 -15.22
CA SER A 262 -77.45 0.70 -14.38
C SER A 262 -78.36 1.67 -15.19
N VAL A 263 -77.94 2.04 -16.40
CA VAL A 263 -78.77 2.93 -17.29
C VAL A 263 -79.75 2.06 -18.13
N ILE A 264 -79.47 0.81 -18.40
CA ILE A 264 -80.27 -0.07 -19.22
C ILE A 264 -81.31 -0.76 -18.39
N HIS A 265 -81.16 -0.98 -17.11
CA HIS A 265 -82.04 -1.60 -16.15
C HIS A 265 -82.57 -0.65 -15.12
#